data_a7214c27d595d633d49fb01b08d56eaf
#
_entry.id   a7214c27d595d633d49fb01b08d56eaf
#
_cell.length_a   1.000
_cell.length_b   1.000
_cell.length_c   1.000
_cell.angle_alpha   90.00
_cell.angle_beta   90.00
_cell.angle_gamma   90.00
#
_symmetry.space_group_name_H-M   'P 1'
#
loop_
_entity.id
_entity.type
_entity.pdbx_description
1 polymer ?
#
loop_
_entity_poly.entity_id
_entity_poly.type
_entity_poly.pdbx_seq_one_letter_code
_entity_poly.pdbx_strand_id
1 'polypeptide(L)'
;NSDIEVTLTAEPKQPGEETNGGSTSVSSNETRPYLPTGFTQVKGTTLKNGLTIQDSTGNQYVWVEVPKTGKVYPTAGLNITEFTTDEYTAIEADLHTYTDVYRDGTIYKDEYYSGVGLTSDEYTNLKKTMLKSVYQNGGFYVGKYETGIESGPKTSGSSSTEPTEIPVIKQNAYPYNYVTCSQAQTLASKMKSGNYTSSLMFGVQWDLIMKYLETKGMSQKELKENSTNFGNYYNKLYNITNIESKYYFSHGSGSKWISGAYGTKISNSFILLSTGASDDFCKQGIYDLAGNVAEWTLEYTSESSDPCVKRGGCYSAAGNGEPIAKHNIGQTSTKSIVEGFRVSLF
;
A
#
# COMPACT_ATOMS: atom_id res chain seq x y z
N ASN A 1 18.65 -14.48 -20.13
CA ASN A 1 18.19 -13.22 -19.56
C ASN A 1 19.06 -12.95 -18.35
N SER A 2 20.06 -12.07 -18.52
CA SER A 2 20.94 -11.64 -17.44
C SER A 2 20.15 -10.82 -16.43
N ASP A 3 20.28 -11.14 -15.15
CA ASP A 3 19.76 -10.33 -14.06
C ASP A 3 20.49 -8.97 -14.12
N ILE A 4 19.78 -7.93 -14.50
CA ILE A 4 20.31 -6.57 -14.51
C ILE A 4 20.17 -6.03 -13.10
N GLU A 5 21.30 -5.82 -12.45
CA GLU A 5 21.34 -5.14 -11.15
C GLU A 5 21.08 -3.65 -11.38
N VAL A 6 19.93 -3.17 -10.95
CA VAL A 6 19.57 -1.74 -11.01
C VAL A 6 20.11 -1.07 -9.77
N THR A 7 21.03 -0.15 -9.95
CA THR A 7 21.51 0.74 -8.87
C THR A 7 20.88 2.11 -9.06
N LEU A 8 20.12 2.57 -8.08
CA LEU A 8 19.54 3.90 -8.08
C LEU A 8 20.55 4.91 -7.51
N THR A 9 20.79 5.99 -8.25
CA THR A 9 21.62 7.12 -7.79
C THR A 9 20.77 8.38 -7.73
N ALA A 10 20.94 9.17 -6.65
CA ALA A 10 20.32 10.49 -6.57
C ALA A 10 21.11 11.49 -7.42
N GLU A 11 20.43 12.22 -8.31
CA GLU A 11 21.06 13.33 -9.02
C GLU A 11 20.92 14.63 -8.23
N PRO A 12 21.97 15.49 -8.20
CA PRO A 12 21.87 16.80 -7.58
C PRO A 12 20.96 17.71 -8.42
N LYS A 13 20.05 18.43 -7.75
CA LYS A 13 19.15 19.41 -8.38
C LYS A 13 19.89 20.57 -9.01
N GLN A 14 19.55 20.88 -10.27
CA GLN A 14 19.76 22.21 -10.85
C GLN A 14 18.56 23.11 -10.52
N PRO A 15 18.77 24.40 -10.20
CA PRO A 15 17.65 25.31 -9.92
C PRO A 15 16.78 25.51 -11.17
N GLY A 16 15.52 25.09 -11.12
CA GLY A 16 14.53 25.31 -12.18
C GLY A 16 14.08 24.06 -12.96
N GLU A 17 14.65 22.89 -12.73
CA GLU A 17 14.16 21.66 -13.35
C GLU A 17 13.24 20.87 -12.39
N GLU A 18 12.07 20.47 -12.88
CA GLU A 18 11.29 19.40 -12.27
C GLU A 18 12.08 18.09 -12.46
N THR A 19 12.86 17.71 -11.47
CA THR A 19 13.71 16.53 -11.57
C THR A 19 12.91 15.26 -11.31
N ASN A 20 12.75 14.45 -12.34
CA ASN A 20 12.71 13.01 -12.15
C ASN A 20 13.98 12.58 -11.43
N GLY A 21 13.88 12.00 -10.25
CA GLY A 21 15.03 11.51 -9.49
C GLY A 21 15.92 10.64 -10.39
N GLY A 22 17.21 10.84 -10.36
CA GLY A 22 18.15 10.23 -11.28
C GLY A 22 18.06 8.71 -11.29
N SER A 23 17.66 8.17 -12.41
CA SER A 23 17.72 6.74 -12.71
C SER A 23 18.87 6.52 -13.67
N THR A 24 19.86 5.76 -13.26
CA THR A 24 20.89 5.27 -14.16
C THR A 24 20.54 3.90 -14.69
N SER A 25 20.44 3.80 -16.03
CA SER A 25 20.43 2.57 -16.81
C SER A 25 19.48 1.46 -16.40
N VAL A 26 18.18 1.73 -16.50
CA VAL A 26 17.21 0.66 -16.58
C VAL A 26 17.10 0.21 -18.02
N SER A 27 17.33 -1.06 -18.29
CA SER A 27 17.25 -1.63 -19.63
C SER A 27 15.82 -1.84 -20.14
N SER A 28 14.78 -1.55 -19.34
CA SER A 28 13.39 -1.58 -19.80
C SER A 28 12.87 -0.15 -19.97
N ASN A 29 12.36 0.16 -21.16
CA ASN A 29 11.65 1.43 -21.42
C ASN A 29 10.30 1.50 -20.68
N GLU A 30 9.95 0.49 -19.92
CA GLU A 30 8.62 0.28 -19.36
C GLU A 30 8.47 0.77 -17.93
N THR A 31 9.58 0.81 -17.18
CA THR A 31 9.61 1.30 -15.78
C THR A 31 10.91 2.05 -15.50
N ARG A 32 10.81 3.12 -14.72
CA ARG A 32 11.95 3.99 -14.34
C ARG A 32 11.85 4.34 -12.87
N PRO A 33 12.19 3.42 -11.96
CA PRO A 33 12.20 3.71 -10.54
C PRO A 33 13.11 4.90 -10.26
N TYR A 34 12.62 5.86 -9.50
CA TYR A 34 13.39 7.03 -9.08
C TYR A 34 13.81 6.87 -7.61
N LEU A 35 14.89 7.55 -7.23
CA LEU A 35 15.35 7.59 -5.85
C LEU A 35 15.03 8.97 -5.26
N PRO A 36 14.02 9.11 -4.40
CA PRO A 36 13.70 10.38 -3.76
C PRO A 36 14.88 10.90 -2.93
N THR A 37 15.03 12.23 -2.86
CA THR A 37 16.08 12.86 -2.04
C THR A 37 15.99 12.39 -0.58
N GLY A 38 17.11 11.94 -0.01
CA GLY A 38 17.18 11.43 1.35
C GLY A 38 16.88 9.93 1.49
N PHE A 39 16.65 9.24 0.36
CA PHE A 39 16.53 7.78 0.34
C PHE A 39 17.79 7.10 -0.19
N THR A 40 17.94 5.84 0.17
CA THR A 40 18.93 4.92 -0.37
C THR A 40 18.26 3.63 -0.80
N GLN A 41 18.78 2.99 -1.86
CA GLN A 41 18.34 1.65 -2.23
C GLN A 41 18.79 0.63 -1.19
N VAL A 42 17.89 -0.26 -0.78
CA VAL A 42 18.23 -1.35 0.13
C VAL A 42 19.04 -2.40 -0.66
N LYS A 43 20.23 -2.72 -0.16
CA LYS A 43 21.17 -3.66 -0.80
C LYS A 43 20.52 -5.03 -1.04
N GLY A 44 20.74 -5.60 -2.22
CA GLY A 44 20.24 -6.92 -2.61
C GLY A 44 18.78 -6.94 -3.09
N THR A 45 18.12 -5.78 -3.16
CA THR A 45 16.78 -5.66 -3.74
C THR A 45 16.85 -5.21 -5.20
N THR A 46 16.02 -5.82 -6.06
CA THR A 46 15.99 -5.60 -7.51
C THR A 46 14.54 -5.55 -8.00
N LEU A 47 14.32 -5.14 -9.25
CA LEU A 47 12.99 -5.20 -9.89
C LEU A 47 12.39 -6.61 -9.91
N LYS A 48 13.23 -7.64 -9.85
CA LYS A 48 12.78 -9.03 -9.86
C LYS A 48 12.25 -9.49 -8.49
N ASN A 49 12.85 -9.01 -7.40
CA ASN A 49 12.57 -9.48 -6.03
C ASN A 49 11.99 -8.41 -5.11
N GLY A 50 11.53 -7.29 -5.67
CA GLY A 50 10.96 -6.19 -4.88
C GLY A 50 11.99 -5.10 -4.55
N LEU A 51 12.34 -4.28 -5.57
CA LEU A 51 13.22 -3.12 -5.41
C LEU A 51 12.75 -2.25 -4.26
N THR A 52 13.58 -2.09 -3.24
CA THR A 52 13.24 -1.40 -1.99
C THR A 52 14.14 -0.19 -1.78
N ILE A 53 13.54 0.92 -1.37
CA ILE A 53 14.24 2.12 -0.90
C ILE A 53 13.98 2.35 0.59
N GLN A 54 14.88 3.08 1.23
CA GLN A 54 14.80 3.39 2.65
C GLN A 54 15.16 4.84 2.91
N ASP A 55 14.38 5.54 3.75
CA ASP A 55 14.71 6.88 4.22
C ASP A 55 15.74 6.85 5.37
N SER A 56 16.18 8.04 5.80
CA SER A 56 17.17 8.19 6.88
C SER A 56 16.69 7.72 8.25
N THR A 57 15.37 7.51 8.43
CA THR A 57 14.75 7.04 9.68
C THR A 57 14.46 5.54 9.68
N GLY A 58 14.72 4.88 8.55
CA GLY A 58 14.55 3.43 8.39
C GLY A 58 13.20 3.01 7.83
N ASN A 59 12.34 3.93 7.40
CA ASN A 59 11.11 3.59 6.70
C ASN A 59 11.42 3.01 5.31
N GLN A 60 10.82 1.88 4.97
CA GLN A 60 11.08 1.15 3.73
C GLN A 60 9.87 1.13 2.79
N TYR A 61 10.15 1.29 1.50
CA TYR A 61 9.13 1.30 0.44
C TYR A 61 9.59 0.43 -0.72
N VAL A 62 8.64 -0.27 -1.34
CA VAL A 62 8.87 -1.19 -2.47
C VAL A 62 8.29 -0.59 -3.75
N TRP A 63 9.04 -0.72 -4.85
CA TRP A 63 8.60 -0.30 -6.17
C TRP A 63 7.56 -1.26 -6.74
N VAL A 64 6.43 -0.72 -7.17
CA VAL A 64 5.37 -1.42 -7.89
C VAL A 64 5.43 -1.00 -9.35
N GLU A 65 5.74 -1.96 -10.23
CA GLU A 65 5.85 -1.71 -11.67
C GLU A 65 4.47 -1.56 -12.31
N VAL A 66 4.30 -0.50 -13.09
CA VAL A 66 3.16 -0.28 -13.98
C VAL A 66 3.74 -0.02 -15.38
N PRO A 67 3.89 -1.07 -16.22
CA PRO A 67 4.64 -0.96 -17.47
C PRO A 67 4.07 0.12 -18.40
N LYS A 68 4.93 1.02 -18.89
CA LYS A 68 4.54 2.05 -19.86
C LYS A 68 4.50 1.46 -21.27
N THR A 69 3.43 0.74 -21.57
CA THR A 69 3.21 0.05 -22.84
C THR A 69 1.85 0.38 -23.43
N GLY A 70 1.68 0.15 -24.74
CA GLY A 70 0.37 0.29 -25.40
C GLY A 70 -0.70 -0.68 -24.89
N LYS A 71 -0.31 -1.74 -24.18
CA LYS A 71 -1.26 -2.62 -23.47
C LYS A 71 -1.85 -1.96 -22.23
N VAL A 72 -1.05 -1.18 -21.50
CA VAL A 72 -1.49 -0.46 -20.30
C VAL A 72 -2.15 0.87 -20.67
N TYR A 73 -1.62 1.56 -21.67
CA TYR A 73 -2.10 2.89 -22.13
C TYR A 73 -2.54 2.89 -23.58
N PRO A 74 -3.60 2.13 -23.95
CA PRO A 74 -4.07 2.07 -25.34
C PRO A 74 -4.70 3.38 -25.82
N THR A 75 -5.32 4.18 -24.96
CA THR A 75 -6.01 5.42 -25.28
C THR A 75 -5.12 6.64 -25.05
N ALA A 76 -4.47 6.74 -23.90
CA ALA A 76 -3.58 7.84 -23.55
C ALA A 76 -2.30 7.85 -24.43
N GLY A 77 -1.89 6.68 -24.93
CA GLY A 77 -0.64 6.53 -25.68
C GLY A 77 0.61 6.64 -24.78
N LEU A 78 1.77 6.75 -25.40
CA LEU A 78 3.06 6.66 -24.69
C LEU A 78 3.87 7.96 -24.69
N ASN A 79 3.37 9.02 -25.33
CA ASN A 79 4.13 10.24 -25.63
C ASN A 79 3.50 11.52 -25.06
N ILE A 80 2.79 11.42 -23.93
CA ILE A 80 2.22 12.61 -23.28
C ILE A 80 3.39 13.47 -22.74
N THR A 81 3.41 14.72 -23.15
CA THR A 81 4.36 15.76 -22.68
C THR A 81 3.68 16.83 -21.87
N GLU A 82 2.42 17.13 -22.20
CA GLU A 82 1.56 18.06 -21.46
C GLU A 82 0.45 17.26 -20.79
N PHE A 83 0.22 17.53 -19.52
CA PHE A 83 -0.81 16.81 -18.74
C PHE A 83 -2.06 17.67 -18.59
N THR A 84 -2.87 17.72 -19.65
CA THR A 84 -4.18 18.37 -19.65
C THR A 84 -5.21 17.50 -18.91
N THR A 85 -6.41 18.03 -18.74
CA THR A 85 -7.52 17.27 -18.14
C THR A 85 -7.87 16.03 -18.94
N ASP A 86 -7.82 16.11 -20.27
CA ASP A 86 -8.15 14.98 -21.15
C ASP A 86 -7.10 13.87 -21.06
N GLU A 87 -5.79 14.22 -20.98
CA GLU A 87 -4.74 13.24 -20.77
C GLU A 87 -4.86 12.56 -19.41
N TYR A 88 -5.15 13.27 -18.32
CA TYR A 88 -5.40 12.64 -17.02
C TYR A 88 -6.60 11.70 -17.07
N THR A 89 -7.68 12.10 -17.74
CA THR A 89 -8.87 11.25 -17.90
C THR A 89 -8.54 9.99 -18.70
N ALA A 90 -7.78 10.11 -19.78
CA ALA A 90 -7.34 8.96 -20.58
C ALA A 90 -6.43 8.00 -19.79
N ILE A 91 -5.44 8.55 -19.06
CA ILE A 91 -4.55 7.73 -18.18
C ILE A 91 -5.38 6.97 -17.15
N GLU A 92 -6.28 7.66 -16.43
CA GLU A 92 -7.11 7.03 -15.40
C GLU A 92 -8.00 5.92 -15.99
N ALA A 93 -8.65 6.18 -17.13
CA ALA A 93 -9.49 5.21 -17.81
C ALA A 93 -8.70 3.97 -18.27
N ASP A 94 -7.50 4.17 -18.82
CA ASP A 94 -6.63 3.09 -19.24
C ASP A 94 -6.16 2.23 -18.06
N LEU A 95 -5.75 2.84 -16.95
CA LEU A 95 -5.37 2.12 -15.73
C LEU A 95 -6.55 1.33 -15.14
N HIS A 96 -7.74 1.91 -15.13
CA HIS A 96 -8.95 1.21 -14.70
C HIS A 96 -9.27 0.01 -15.62
N THR A 97 -9.12 0.16 -16.91
CA THR A 97 -9.30 -0.94 -17.89
C THR A 97 -8.24 -2.03 -17.69
N TYR A 98 -7.00 -1.64 -17.50
CA TYR A 98 -5.89 -2.57 -17.27
C TYR A 98 -6.08 -3.41 -16.00
N THR A 99 -6.71 -2.85 -14.97
CA THR A 99 -6.93 -3.49 -13.68
C THR A 99 -8.36 -3.98 -13.46
N ASP A 100 -9.23 -3.91 -14.47
CA ASP A 100 -10.68 -4.16 -14.38
C ASP A 100 -11.04 -5.45 -13.65
N VAL A 101 -10.27 -6.51 -13.85
CA VAL A 101 -10.44 -7.80 -13.18
C VAL A 101 -10.44 -7.71 -11.63
N TYR A 102 -9.86 -6.67 -11.05
CA TYR A 102 -9.74 -6.47 -9.60
C TYR A 102 -10.68 -5.39 -9.03
N ARG A 103 -11.42 -4.66 -9.88
CA ARG A 103 -12.23 -3.50 -9.46
C ARG A 103 -13.57 -3.84 -8.81
N ASP A 104 -14.09 -5.02 -8.94
CA ASP A 104 -15.38 -5.44 -8.37
C ASP A 104 -16.57 -4.53 -8.79
N GLY A 105 -16.66 -4.22 -10.08
CA GLY A 105 -17.77 -3.46 -10.65
C GLY A 105 -17.59 -1.93 -10.65
N THR A 106 -18.70 -1.21 -10.70
CA THR A 106 -18.72 0.25 -10.90
C THR A 106 -19.05 1.06 -9.63
N ILE A 107 -19.31 0.39 -8.53
CA ILE A 107 -19.71 1.05 -7.27
C ILE A 107 -18.52 1.62 -6.49
N TYR A 108 -17.31 1.10 -6.73
CA TYR A 108 -16.08 1.58 -6.12
C TYR A 108 -15.35 2.51 -7.07
N LYS A 109 -15.00 3.72 -6.60
CA LYS A 109 -14.48 4.78 -7.44
C LYS A 109 -13.38 5.58 -6.75
N ASP A 110 -12.43 6.08 -7.53
CA ASP A 110 -11.48 7.09 -7.09
C ASP A 110 -12.06 8.49 -7.28
N GLU A 111 -13.12 8.80 -6.50
CA GLU A 111 -13.82 10.08 -6.50
C GLU A 111 -13.83 10.69 -5.10
N TYR A 112 -13.84 12.03 -5.05
CA TYR A 112 -13.91 12.76 -3.79
C TYR A 112 -15.21 12.49 -3.03
N TYR A 113 -15.10 12.32 -1.73
CA TYR A 113 -16.23 12.31 -0.80
C TYR A 113 -15.86 13.06 0.50
N SER A 114 -16.87 13.64 1.15
CA SER A 114 -16.66 14.30 2.44
C SER A 114 -16.32 13.25 3.51
N GLY A 115 -15.20 13.42 4.22
CA GLY A 115 -14.74 12.45 5.24
C GLY A 115 -13.48 11.67 4.83
N VAL A 116 -12.97 11.88 3.62
CA VAL A 116 -11.68 11.31 3.19
C VAL A 116 -10.47 12.03 3.81
N GLY A 117 -10.68 13.15 4.49
CA GLY A 117 -9.63 13.95 5.12
C GLY A 117 -8.91 14.92 4.19
N LEU A 118 -9.52 15.23 3.06
CA LEU A 118 -9.06 16.18 2.04
C LEU A 118 -10.22 17.07 1.61
N THR A 119 -9.93 18.24 1.08
CA THR A 119 -10.88 19.00 0.27
C THR A 119 -11.00 18.40 -1.13
N SER A 120 -12.03 18.77 -1.89
CA SER A 120 -12.23 18.33 -3.27
C SER A 120 -11.03 18.68 -4.17
N ASP A 121 -10.49 19.88 -4.01
CA ASP A 121 -9.35 20.35 -4.80
C ASP A 121 -8.06 19.60 -4.43
N GLU A 122 -7.83 19.39 -3.13
CA GLU A 122 -6.68 18.58 -2.65
C GLU A 122 -6.76 17.14 -3.18
N TYR A 123 -7.93 16.51 -3.11
CA TYR A 123 -8.14 15.17 -3.65
C TYR A 123 -7.86 15.10 -5.15
N THR A 124 -8.41 16.04 -5.91
CA THR A 124 -8.24 16.11 -7.36
C THR A 124 -6.77 16.33 -7.74
N ASN A 125 -6.08 17.24 -7.06
CA ASN A 125 -4.67 17.52 -7.32
C ASN A 125 -3.78 16.34 -6.90
N LEU A 126 -4.08 15.69 -5.78
CA LEU A 126 -3.37 14.49 -5.32
C LEU A 126 -3.50 13.36 -6.35
N LYS A 127 -4.72 13.11 -6.85
CA LYS A 127 -4.97 12.10 -7.89
C LYS A 127 -4.21 12.40 -9.18
N LYS A 128 -4.24 13.66 -9.65
CA LYS A 128 -3.46 14.08 -10.82
C LYS A 128 -1.95 13.87 -10.62
N THR A 129 -1.42 14.20 -9.44
CA THR A 129 -0.01 13.99 -9.11
C THR A 129 0.35 12.50 -9.16
N MET A 130 -0.49 11.64 -8.60
CA MET A 130 -0.30 10.19 -8.65
C MET A 130 -0.34 9.67 -10.08
N LEU A 131 -1.37 10.02 -10.88
CA LEU A 131 -1.51 9.57 -12.26
C LEU A 131 -0.31 9.99 -13.13
N LYS A 132 0.14 11.24 -12.98
CA LYS A 132 1.32 11.76 -13.69
C LYS A 132 2.57 10.97 -13.32
N SER A 133 2.82 10.77 -12.03
CA SER A 133 4.00 10.04 -11.54
C SER A 133 4.01 8.60 -12.04
N VAL A 134 2.90 7.88 -11.91
CA VAL A 134 2.76 6.50 -12.40
C VAL A 134 3.02 6.41 -13.90
N TYR A 135 2.42 7.32 -14.68
CA TYR A 135 2.59 7.35 -16.14
C TYR A 135 4.04 7.68 -16.55
N GLN A 136 4.66 8.68 -15.91
CA GLN A 136 6.02 9.11 -16.26
C GLN A 136 7.08 8.09 -15.86
N ASN A 137 6.94 7.50 -14.68
CA ASN A 137 7.96 6.62 -14.09
C ASN A 137 7.70 5.13 -14.36
N GLY A 138 6.51 4.76 -14.84
CA GLY A 138 6.12 3.36 -15.00
C GLY A 138 5.97 2.63 -13.67
N GLY A 139 5.46 3.31 -12.64
CA GLY A 139 5.24 2.75 -11.32
C GLY A 139 5.15 3.77 -10.20
N PHE A 140 5.11 3.26 -8.97
CA PHE A 140 5.08 4.03 -7.73
C PHE A 140 5.67 3.20 -6.59
N TYR A 141 5.97 3.84 -5.47
CA TYR A 141 6.38 3.13 -4.26
C TYR A 141 5.21 2.90 -3.31
N VAL A 142 5.24 1.77 -2.61
CA VAL A 142 4.29 1.45 -1.54
C VAL A 142 5.05 1.04 -0.29
N GLY A 143 4.52 1.33 0.88
CA GLY A 143 5.10 0.88 2.15
C GLY A 143 5.39 -0.62 2.13
N LYS A 144 6.63 -0.99 2.42
CA LYS A 144 7.05 -2.40 2.51
C LYS A 144 6.24 -3.17 3.54
N TYR A 145 5.87 -2.49 4.62
CA TYR A 145 5.05 -2.97 5.71
C TYR A 145 3.77 -2.13 5.81
N GLU A 146 2.75 -2.64 6.47
CA GLU A 146 1.67 -1.82 7.00
C GLU A 146 2.27 -0.69 7.84
N THR A 147 1.62 0.47 7.89
CA THR A 147 2.06 1.54 8.77
C THR A 147 1.94 1.09 10.22
N GLY A 148 2.97 1.33 11.00
CA GLY A 148 3.08 0.90 12.37
C GLY A 148 3.48 2.02 13.34
N ILE A 149 3.61 1.66 14.61
CA ILE A 149 4.05 2.51 15.73
C ILE A 149 5.14 1.78 16.49
N GLU A 150 6.26 2.44 16.82
CA GLU A 150 7.33 1.87 17.63
C GLU A 150 7.14 2.14 19.13
N SER A 151 6.51 3.24 19.51
CA SER A 151 6.35 3.67 20.91
C SER A 151 5.42 2.81 21.76
N GLY A 152 4.60 1.96 21.14
CA GLY A 152 3.65 1.06 21.79
C GLY A 152 2.36 0.90 21.00
N PRO A 153 1.55 -0.12 21.31
CA PRO A 153 0.30 -0.37 20.60
C PRO A 153 -0.79 0.63 20.99
N LYS A 154 -1.64 0.98 20.05
CA LYS A 154 -2.91 1.66 20.37
C LYS A 154 -3.89 0.66 20.98
N THR A 155 -4.66 1.11 21.94
CA THR A 155 -5.71 0.34 22.61
C THR A 155 -7.11 0.90 22.36
N SER A 156 -7.17 2.11 21.80
CA SER A 156 -8.42 2.82 21.45
C SER A 156 -8.11 3.94 20.45
N GLY A 157 -9.13 4.55 19.92
CA GLY A 157 -9.03 5.73 19.07
C GLY A 157 -10.20 6.68 19.28
N SER A 158 -10.01 7.95 18.94
CA SER A 158 -11.06 8.98 18.88
C SER A 158 -11.23 9.42 17.43
N SER A 159 -12.45 9.57 16.95
CA SER A 159 -12.72 10.13 15.61
C SER A 159 -12.66 11.66 15.59
N SER A 160 -12.64 12.31 16.75
CA SER A 160 -12.61 13.75 16.89
C SER A 160 -11.25 14.31 17.33
N THR A 161 -10.28 13.45 17.65
CA THR A 161 -8.94 13.85 18.09
C THR A 161 -7.91 13.23 17.19
N GLU A 162 -7.04 14.05 16.60
CA GLU A 162 -5.94 13.56 15.76
C GLU A 162 -4.97 12.70 16.59
N PRO A 163 -4.57 11.55 16.04
CA PRO A 163 -3.54 10.72 16.66
C PRO A 163 -2.19 11.44 16.71
N THR A 164 -1.45 11.24 17.78
CA THR A 164 -0.16 11.90 18.04
C THR A 164 1.05 10.98 17.89
N GLU A 165 0.82 9.67 17.79
CA GLU A 165 1.88 8.70 17.63
C GLU A 165 2.54 8.86 16.24
N ILE A 166 3.86 8.70 16.20
CA ILE A 166 4.64 8.84 14.95
C ILE A 166 4.48 7.58 14.11
N PRO A 167 3.95 7.69 12.88
CA PRO A 167 3.84 6.55 11.98
C PRO A 167 5.22 6.12 11.46
N VAL A 168 5.44 4.81 11.35
CA VAL A 168 6.65 4.21 10.77
C VAL A 168 6.29 3.11 9.78
N ILE A 169 7.18 2.86 8.82
CA ILE A 169 7.07 1.74 7.87
C ILE A 169 8.27 0.83 8.10
N LYS A 170 8.21 0.09 9.19
CA LYS A 170 9.30 -0.75 9.68
C LYS A 170 8.79 -2.14 10.06
N GLN A 171 9.68 -3.11 10.02
CA GLN A 171 9.40 -4.45 10.51
C GLN A 171 9.23 -4.45 12.05
N ASN A 172 8.40 -5.35 12.53
CA ASN A 172 8.14 -5.57 13.96
C ASN A 172 7.56 -4.36 14.72
N ALA A 173 6.97 -3.38 14.02
CA ALA A 173 6.19 -2.33 14.65
C ALA A 173 4.79 -2.83 15.04
N TYR A 174 4.13 -2.17 15.98
CA TYR A 174 2.71 -2.40 16.23
C TYR A 174 1.90 -1.80 15.09
N PRO A 175 0.93 -2.51 14.46
CA PRO A 175 0.09 -1.92 13.42
C PRO A 175 -0.57 -0.62 13.90
N TYR A 176 -0.53 0.42 13.06
CA TYR A 176 -1.18 1.70 13.36
C TYR A 176 -2.69 1.58 13.12
N ASN A 177 -3.37 0.98 14.06
CA ASN A 177 -4.81 0.76 14.04
C ASN A 177 -5.59 1.82 14.86
N TYR A 178 -6.90 1.65 15.03
CA TYR A 178 -7.79 2.60 15.71
C TYR A 178 -7.76 4.01 15.12
N VAL A 179 -7.65 4.12 13.80
CA VAL A 179 -7.69 5.38 13.04
C VAL A 179 -8.83 5.35 12.03
N THR A 180 -9.48 6.51 11.83
CA THR A 180 -10.43 6.69 10.73
C THR A 180 -9.69 6.85 9.40
N CYS A 181 -10.40 6.73 8.26
CA CYS A 181 -9.81 6.98 6.94
C CYS A 181 -9.19 8.39 6.86
N SER A 182 -9.89 9.40 7.34
CA SER A 182 -9.41 10.79 7.38
C SER A 182 -8.13 10.96 8.20
N GLN A 183 -8.06 10.35 9.39
CA GLN A 183 -6.86 10.37 10.22
C GLN A 183 -5.70 9.62 9.56
N ALA A 184 -5.98 8.47 8.94
CA ALA A 184 -4.99 7.71 8.21
C ALA A 184 -4.41 8.52 7.03
N GLN A 185 -5.25 9.25 6.27
CA GLN A 185 -4.79 10.14 5.21
C GLN A 185 -3.93 11.29 5.75
N THR A 186 -4.34 11.91 6.85
CA THR A 186 -3.55 12.97 7.51
C THR A 186 -2.17 12.46 7.94
N LEU A 187 -2.10 11.27 8.55
CA LEU A 187 -0.85 10.65 8.95
C LEU A 187 0.02 10.27 7.74
N ALA A 188 -0.58 9.66 6.72
CA ALA A 188 0.12 9.27 5.50
C ALA A 188 0.74 10.48 4.79
N SER A 189 0.02 11.60 4.70
CA SER A 189 0.50 12.82 4.04
C SER A 189 1.68 13.48 4.76
N LYS A 190 1.86 13.22 6.05
CA LYS A 190 2.99 13.74 6.85
C LYS A 190 4.28 12.94 6.67
N MET A 191 4.22 11.75 6.07
CA MET A 191 5.40 10.91 5.83
C MET A 191 6.20 11.30 4.59
N LYS A 192 5.80 12.36 3.91
CA LYS A 192 6.56 12.92 2.78
C LYS A 192 7.93 13.43 3.23
N SER A 193 8.89 13.28 2.36
CA SER A 193 10.24 13.85 2.52
C SER A 193 10.74 14.24 1.14
N GLY A 194 11.35 15.44 1.02
CA GLY A 194 11.85 15.92 -0.27
C GLY A 194 10.74 16.34 -1.25
N ASN A 195 10.83 15.90 -2.50
CA ASN A 195 10.03 16.41 -3.62
C ASN A 195 8.89 15.49 -4.04
N TYR A 196 8.61 14.42 -3.30
CA TYR A 196 7.54 13.51 -3.64
C TYR A 196 6.42 13.58 -2.61
N THR A 197 5.30 13.09 -3.04
CA THR A 197 4.06 13.09 -2.29
C THR A 197 3.88 11.74 -1.60
N SER A 198 3.45 11.76 -0.34
CA SER A 198 2.99 10.57 0.37
C SER A 198 1.50 10.66 0.66
N SER A 199 0.79 9.55 0.55
CA SER A 199 -0.64 9.49 0.86
C SER A 199 -1.10 8.05 1.08
N LEU A 200 -2.37 7.88 1.47
CA LEU A 200 -3.06 6.61 1.27
C LEU A 200 -3.09 6.27 -0.22
N MET A 201 -3.25 5.01 -0.54
CA MET A 201 -3.44 4.57 -1.93
C MET A 201 -4.83 4.93 -2.43
N PHE A 202 -4.91 5.31 -3.71
CA PHE A 202 -6.16 5.26 -4.46
C PHE A 202 -6.56 3.81 -4.75
N GLY A 203 -7.84 3.55 -5.02
CA GLY A 203 -8.31 2.22 -5.38
C GLY A 203 -7.55 1.64 -6.56
N VAL A 204 -7.32 2.44 -7.61
CA VAL A 204 -6.54 2.03 -8.77
C VAL A 204 -5.10 1.64 -8.41
N GLN A 205 -4.47 2.27 -7.42
CA GLN A 205 -3.12 1.86 -6.97
C GLN A 205 -3.15 0.48 -6.31
N TRP A 206 -4.18 0.18 -5.50
CA TRP A 206 -4.34 -1.16 -4.93
C TRP A 206 -4.54 -2.21 -6.02
N ASP A 207 -5.40 -1.92 -7.01
CA ASP A 207 -5.64 -2.82 -8.13
C ASP A 207 -4.38 -3.01 -9.00
N LEU A 208 -3.54 -1.96 -9.14
CA LEU A 208 -2.23 -2.05 -9.80
C LEU A 208 -1.25 -2.93 -9.03
N ILE A 209 -1.28 -2.96 -7.70
CA ILE A 209 -0.49 -3.92 -6.90
C ILE A 209 -0.94 -5.35 -7.22
N MET A 210 -2.25 -5.61 -7.31
CA MET A 210 -2.73 -6.95 -7.71
C MET A 210 -2.21 -7.33 -9.09
N LYS A 211 -2.27 -6.40 -10.04
CA LYS A 211 -1.78 -6.62 -11.40
C LYS A 211 -0.26 -6.86 -11.44
N TYR A 212 0.49 -6.11 -10.65
CA TYR A 212 1.93 -6.32 -10.48
C TYR A 212 2.23 -7.73 -9.93
N LEU A 213 1.55 -8.16 -8.86
CA LEU A 213 1.70 -9.50 -8.29
C LEU A 213 1.32 -10.61 -9.30
N GLU A 214 0.30 -10.39 -10.11
CA GLU A 214 -0.09 -11.30 -11.21
C GLU A 214 1.06 -11.44 -12.23
N THR A 215 1.70 -10.33 -12.62
CA THR A 215 2.86 -10.37 -13.55
C THR A 215 4.07 -11.06 -12.94
N LYS A 216 4.16 -11.17 -11.63
CA LYS A 216 5.22 -11.90 -10.90
C LYS A 216 4.84 -13.34 -10.57
N GLY A 217 3.74 -13.84 -11.12
CA GLY A 217 3.36 -15.25 -11.08
C GLY A 217 2.28 -15.64 -10.08
N MET A 218 1.68 -14.70 -9.36
CA MET A 218 0.50 -15.00 -8.56
C MET A 218 -0.74 -15.19 -9.43
N SER A 219 -1.57 -16.16 -9.08
CA SER A 219 -2.81 -16.41 -9.82
C SER A 219 -3.94 -15.45 -9.40
N GLN A 220 -4.83 -15.12 -10.34
CA GLN A 220 -6.05 -14.36 -10.01
C GLN A 220 -6.88 -15.03 -8.93
N LYS A 221 -6.89 -16.37 -8.88
CA LYS A 221 -7.58 -17.14 -7.85
C LYS A 221 -7.05 -16.83 -6.45
N GLU A 222 -5.71 -16.76 -6.28
CA GLU A 222 -5.09 -16.39 -5.01
C GLU A 222 -5.41 -14.94 -4.62
N LEU A 223 -5.44 -14.03 -5.59
CA LEU A 223 -5.67 -12.61 -5.34
C LEU A 223 -7.15 -12.26 -5.10
N LYS A 224 -8.09 -12.92 -5.80
CA LYS A 224 -9.53 -12.57 -5.79
C LYS A 224 -10.40 -13.50 -4.93
N GLU A 225 -10.05 -14.78 -4.85
CA GLU A 225 -10.95 -15.78 -4.27
C GLU A 225 -10.44 -16.33 -2.93
N ASN A 226 -9.12 -16.50 -2.78
CA ASN A 226 -8.58 -17.08 -1.56
C ASN A 226 -7.12 -16.69 -1.32
N SER A 227 -6.91 -15.72 -0.47
CA SER A 227 -5.57 -15.24 -0.06
C SER A 227 -5.03 -15.91 1.21
N THR A 228 -5.69 -16.93 1.74
CA THR A 228 -5.31 -17.61 2.99
C THR A 228 -3.84 -18.03 3.01
N ASN A 229 -3.30 -18.49 1.88
CA ASN A 229 -1.95 -19.07 1.83
C ASN A 229 -0.81 -18.07 2.11
N PHE A 230 -1.04 -16.77 1.93
CA PHE A 230 -0.01 -15.74 2.08
C PHE A 230 -0.42 -14.56 2.97
N GLY A 231 -1.47 -14.72 3.76
CA GLY A 231 -1.97 -13.67 4.65
C GLY A 231 -2.19 -14.13 6.08
N ASN A 232 -2.17 -13.18 7.00
CA ASN A 232 -2.54 -13.43 8.39
C ASN A 232 -4.07 -13.40 8.54
N TYR A 233 -4.71 -14.55 8.35
CA TYR A 233 -6.15 -14.77 8.50
C TYR A 233 -6.44 -15.75 9.63
N TYR A 234 -7.67 -15.74 10.19
CA TYR A 234 -7.98 -16.65 11.27
C TYR A 234 -7.93 -18.14 10.84
N ASN A 235 -8.20 -18.43 9.57
CA ASN A 235 -8.19 -19.79 9.01
C ASN A 235 -6.81 -20.22 8.44
N LYS A 236 -5.76 -19.42 8.58
CA LYS A 236 -4.38 -19.76 8.18
C LYS A 236 -3.64 -20.45 9.32
N LEU A 237 -3.00 -21.57 9.02
CA LEU A 237 -1.99 -22.17 9.88
C LEU A 237 -0.63 -21.53 9.58
N TYR A 238 0.14 -21.16 10.60
CA TYR A 238 1.48 -20.62 10.44
C TYR A 238 2.34 -20.81 11.69
N ASN A 239 3.63 -20.62 11.53
CA ASN A 239 4.60 -20.62 12.61
C ASN A 239 5.44 -19.33 12.54
N ILE A 240 5.37 -18.50 13.56
CA ILE A 240 6.16 -17.28 13.68
C ILE A 240 7.41 -17.60 14.51
N THR A 241 8.55 -17.67 13.85
CA THR A 241 9.85 -17.96 14.45
C THR A 241 10.67 -16.70 14.73
N ASN A 242 10.27 -15.55 14.19
CA ASN A 242 10.94 -14.28 14.42
C ASN A 242 10.80 -13.85 15.88
N ILE A 243 11.91 -13.83 16.63
CA ILE A 243 11.97 -13.47 18.04
C ILE A 243 11.71 -11.99 18.31
N GLU A 244 11.86 -11.13 17.29
CA GLU A 244 11.61 -9.69 17.38
C GLU A 244 10.13 -9.35 17.08
N SER A 245 9.34 -10.33 16.62
CA SER A 245 7.92 -10.13 16.36
C SER A 245 7.14 -9.87 17.64
N LYS A 246 5.93 -9.37 17.46
CA LYS A 246 4.96 -9.19 18.55
C LYS A 246 3.61 -9.71 18.08
N TYR A 247 2.81 -10.19 19.01
CA TYR A 247 1.48 -10.66 18.71
C TYR A 247 0.47 -10.27 19.77
N TYR A 248 -0.77 -10.06 19.34
CA TYR A 248 -1.89 -9.79 20.22
C TYR A 248 -2.90 -10.91 20.10
N PHE A 249 -3.17 -11.53 21.22
CA PHE A 249 -4.15 -12.60 21.33
C PHE A 249 -5.50 -12.01 21.74
N SER A 250 -6.46 -11.97 20.81
CA SER A 250 -7.78 -11.41 21.04
C SER A 250 -8.73 -12.48 21.65
N HIS A 251 -8.57 -12.79 22.92
CA HIS A 251 -9.50 -13.71 23.58
C HIS A 251 -9.74 -13.34 25.06
N GLY A 252 -10.95 -12.87 25.35
CA GLY A 252 -11.39 -12.64 26.72
C GLY A 252 -10.68 -11.51 27.46
N SER A 253 -10.81 -11.50 28.78
CA SER A 253 -10.31 -10.45 29.69
C SER A 253 -8.76 -10.40 29.88
N GLY A 254 -8.02 -11.22 29.15
CA GLY A 254 -6.56 -11.29 29.19
C GLY A 254 -5.85 -10.79 27.94
N SER A 255 -6.52 -10.08 27.05
CA SER A 255 -5.96 -9.61 25.79
C SER A 255 -4.82 -8.61 26.00
N LYS A 256 -3.61 -8.94 25.51
CA LYS A 256 -2.42 -8.09 25.60
C LYS A 256 -1.44 -8.40 24.48
N TRP A 257 -0.59 -7.45 24.15
CA TRP A 257 0.57 -7.67 23.30
C TRP A 257 1.66 -8.46 24.02
N ILE A 258 2.24 -9.42 23.32
CA ILE A 258 3.34 -10.26 23.79
C ILE A 258 4.46 -10.13 22.77
N SER A 259 5.69 -9.95 23.24
CA SER A 259 6.89 -9.92 22.41
C SER A 259 7.50 -11.31 22.27
N GLY A 260 8.06 -11.59 21.10
CA GLY A 260 8.72 -12.83 20.76
C GLY A 260 7.99 -13.66 19.70
N ALA A 261 8.56 -14.83 19.41
CA ALA A 261 7.96 -15.80 18.50
C ALA A 261 6.61 -16.28 19.02
N TYR A 262 5.64 -16.41 18.13
CA TYR A 262 4.32 -16.95 18.49
C TYR A 262 4.31 -18.48 18.56
N GLY A 263 5.21 -19.13 17.82
CA GLY A 263 5.17 -20.57 17.61
C GLY A 263 4.09 -20.96 16.57
N THR A 264 3.48 -22.10 16.76
CA THR A 264 2.52 -22.62 15.78
C THR A 264 1.10 -22.15 16.06
N LYS A 265 0.52 -21.40 15.16
CA LYS A 265 -0.90 -21.04 15.17
C LYS A 265 -1.73 -22.18 14.65
N ILE A 266 -2.75 -22.53 15.41
CA ILE A 266 -3.82 -23.44 14.96
C ILE A 266 -4.92 -22.66 14.24
N SER A 267 -5.71 -23.33 13.42
CA SER A 267 -6.88 -22.75 12.74
C SER A 267 -7.88 -22.16 13.76
N ASN A 268 -8.61 -21.13 13.32
CA ASN A 268 -9.64 -20.42 14.10
C ASN A 268 -9.11 -19.64 15.32
N SER A 269 -7.84 -19.24 15.30
CA SER A 269 -7.27 -18.33 16.29
C SER A 269 -7.16 -16.92 15.71
N PHE A 270 -7.62 -15.92 16.47
CA PHE A 270 -7.58 -14.51 16.09
C PHE A 270 -6.29 -13.87 16.64
N ILE A 271 -5.25 -13.84 15.82
CA ILE A 271 -3.92 -13.35 16.22
C ILE A 271 -3.56 -12.15 15.34
N LEU A 272 -3.53 -10.96 15.92
CA LEU A 272 -2.94 -9.80 15.27
C LEU A 272 -1.41 -9.84 15.48
N LEU A 273 -0.66 -9.62 14.42
CA LEU A 273 0.79 -9.64 14.41
C LEU A 273 1.38 -8.22 14.27
N SER A 274 2.61 -8.04 14.74
CA SER A 274 3.43 -6.89 14.36
C SER A 274 3.70 -6.91 12.85
N THR A 275 3.96 -5.74 12.29
CA THR A 275 4.23 -5.56 10.86
C THR A 275 5.42 -6.42 10.40
N GLY A 276 5.27 -7.13 9.30
CA GLY A 276 6.33 -7.97 8.73
C GLY A 276 6.78 -9.11 9.63
N ALA A 277 5.89 -9.70 10.42
CA ALA A 277 6.22 -10.75 11.39
C ALA A 277 6.73 -12.05 10.74
N SER A 278 6.37 -12.34 9.50
CA SER A 278 6.76 -13.56 8.78
C SER A 278 6.97 -13.33 7.29
N ASP A 279 8.01 -13.96 6.73
CA ASP A 279 8.27 -13.97 5.29
C ASP A 279 7.18 -14.73 4.52
N ASP A 280 6.42 -15.61 5.14
CA ASP A 280 5.25 -16.27 4.53
C ASP A 280 4.19 -15.26 4.06
N PHE A 281 4.14 -14.09 4.69
CA PHE A 281 3.21 -13.00 4.37
C PHE A 281 3.81 -11.94 3.44
N CYS A 282 4.98 -12.24 2.86
CA CYS A 282 5.68 -11.36 1.93
C CYS A 282 5.46 -11.80 0.48
N LYS A 283 5.08 -10.86 -0.38
CA LYS A 283 5.03 -11.04 -1.85
C LYS A 283 5.75 -9.88 -2.52
N GLN A 284 6.76 -10.21 -3.34
CA GLN A 284 7.58 -9.20 -4.04
C GLN A 284 8.15 -8.12 -3.12
N GLY A 285 8.60 -8.49 -1.92
CA GLY A 285 9.12 -7.57 -0.93
C GLY A 285 8.08 -6.79 -0.14
N ILE A 286 6.79 -6.94 -0.42
CA ILE A 286 5.70 -6.27 0.30
C ILE A 286 5.08 -7.25 1.28
N TYR A 287 5.04 -6.89 2.56
CA TYR A 287 4.49 -7.70 3.65
C TYR A 287 3.05 -7.34 3.95
N ASP A 288 2.30 -8.30 4.47
CA ASP A 288 0.99 -8.12 5.08
C ASP A 288 -0.07 -7.46 4.16
N LEU A 289 0.06 -7.59 2.83
CA LEU A 289 -0.99 -7.12 1.89
C LEU A 289 -2.30 -7.89 2.05
N ALA A 290 -2.23 -9.07 2.64
CA ALA A 290 -3.37 -9.95 2.86
C ALA A 290 -3.52 -10.25 4.35
N GLY A 291 -4.69 -9.96 4.90
CA GLY A 291 -4.96 -10.16 6.33
C GLY A 291 -4.27 -9.13 7.22
N ASN A 292 -3.95 -9.49 8.42
CA ASN A 292 -3.42 -8.68 9.51
C ASN A 292 -4.32 -7.49 9.86
N VAL A 293 -4.18 -6.30 9.25
CA VAL A 293 -5.18 -5.23 9.35
C VAL A 293 -5.73 -4.85 7.98
N ALA A 294 -7.00 -4.52 7.91
CA ALA A 294 -7.62 -3.97 6.70
C ALA A 294 -7.13 -2.53 6.51
N GLU A 295 -6.70 -2.21 5.29
CA GLU A 295 -6.01 -0.95 5.01
C GLU A 295 -6.94 0.06 4.34
N TRP A 296 -7.11 1.25 4.97
CA TRP A 296 -7.85 2.36 4.39
C TRP A 296 -7.23 2.82 3.07
N THR A 297 -8.11 3.13 2.11
CA THR A 297 -7.76 3.72 0.81
C THR A 297 -8.49 5.04 0.60
N LEU A 298 -8.13 5.79 -0.44
CA LEU A 298 -8.84 6.99 -0.89
C LEU A 298 -10.04 6.65 -1.79
N GLU A 299 -10.35 5.38 -1.92
CA GLU A 299 -11.46 4.87 -2.71
C GLU A 299 -12.79 5.18 -2.03
N TYR A 300 -13.79 5.45 -2.82
CA TYR A 300 -15.15 5.77 -2.41
C TYR A 300 -16.13 4.70 -2.89
N THR A 301 -17.17 4.45 -2.11
CA THR A 301 -18.34 3.73 -2.59
C THR A 301 -19.60 4.59 -2.51
N SER A 302 -20.41 4.53 -3.56
CA SER A 302 -21.70 5.21 -3.61
C SER A 302 -22.79 4.50 -2.78
N GLU A 303 -22.46 3.37 -2.16
CA GLU A 303 -23.39 2.66 -1.29
C GLU A 303 -23.49 3.32 0.09
N SER A 304 -24.48 4.17 0.21
CA SER A 304 -25.12 4.67 1.43
C SER A 304 -24.26 5.36 2.53
N SER A 305 -24.33 4.81 3.73
CA SER A 305 -23.77 5.38 4.97
C SER A 305 -22.31 5.06 5.21
N ASP A 306 -21.73 4.15 4.40
CA ASP A 306 -20.38 3.59 4.58
C ASP A 306 -19.47 3.93 3.39
N PRO A 307 -19.15 5.21 3.14
CA PRO A 307 -18.48 5.66 1.93
C PRO A 307 -16.99 5.28 1.85
N CYS A 308 -16.37 4.98 3.00
CA CYS A 308 -14.94 4.69 3.07
C CYS A 308 -14.67 3.25 2.67
N VAL A 309 -13.59 3.03 1.91
CA VAL A 309 -13.19 1.69 1.47
C VAL A 309 -11.86 1.29 2.10
N LYS A 310 -11.77 0.03 2.49
CA LYS A 310 -10.57 -0.63 2.99
C LYS A 310 -10.34 -1.94 2.25
N ARG A 311 -9.08 -2.33 2.11
CA ARG A 311 -8.65 -3.48 1.31
C ARG A 311 -7.80 -4.44 2.14
N GLY A 312 -7.55 -5.65 1.61
CA GLY A 312 -6.62 -6.62 2.18
C GLY A 312 -7.21 -7.63 3.15
N GLY A 313 -8.36 -7.34 3.76
CA GLY A 313 -8.93 -8.15 4.84
C GLY A 313 -8.15 -8.02 6.14
N CYS A 314 -8.48 -8.81 7.16
CA CYS A 314 -7.83 -8.70 8.47
C CYS A 314 -7.64 -10.07 9.15
N TYR A 315 -6.87 -10.08 10.25
CA TYR A 315 -6.54 -11.28 11.01
C TYR A 315 -7.76 -12.04 11.58
N SER A 316 -8.89 -11.37 11.71
CA SER A 316 -10.15 -11.97 12.21
C SER A 316 -11.08 -12.44 11.10
N ALA A 317 -10.72 -12.23 9.84
CA ALA A 317 -11.44 -12.71 8.67
C ALA A 317 -10.86 -14.04 8.14
N ALA A 318 -11.60 -14.69 7.25
CA ALA A 318 -11.11 -15.82 6.46
C ALA A 318 -10.52 -15.31 5.13
N GLY A 319 -9.38 -15.84 4.70
CA GLY A 319 -8.74 -15.40 3.45
C GLY A 319 -9.52 -15.73 2.17
N ASN A 320 -10.52 -16.61 2.24
CA ASN A 320 -11.49 -16.87 1.18
C ASN A 320 -12.76 -16.02 1.30
N GLY A 321 -13.01 -15.40 2.43
CA GLY A 321 -14.11 -14.44 2.63
C GLY A 321 -13.68 -13.00 2.35
N GLU A 322 -12.45 -12.67 2.73
CA GLU A 322 -11.83 -11.36 2.52
C GLU A 322 -10.45 -11.50 1.86
N PRO A 323 -10.40 -11.97 0.59
CA PRO A 323 -9.14 -12.01 -0.14
C PRO A 323 -8.58 -10.61 -0.36
N ILE A 324 -7.29 -10.52 -0.72
CA ILE A 324 -6.57 -9.26 -0.88
C ILE A 324 -7.27 -8.25 -1.83
N ALA A 325 -7.97 -8.72 -2.86
CA ALA A 325 -8.72 -7.86 -3.79
C ALA A 325 -10.08 -7.40 -3.25
N LYS A 326 -10.57 -7.97 -2.13
CA LYS A 326 -11.89 -7.64 -1.58
C LYS A 326 -11.97 -6.18 -1.15
N HIS A 327 -13.07 -5.54 -1.52
CA HIS A 327 -13.46 -4.24 -0.99
C HIS A 327 -14.31 -4.45 0.26
N ASN A 328 -13.91 -3.83 1.35
CA ASN A 328 -14.70 -3.73 2.58
C ASN A 328 -15.03 -2.27 2.82
N ILE A 329 -16.22 -2.00 3.30
CA ILE A 329 -16.72 -0.63 3.51
C ILE A 329 -16.73 -0.24 4.99
N GLY A 330 -16.80 1.04 5.26
CA GLY A 330 -16.91 1.58 6.61
C GLY A 330 -17.38 3.02 6.63
N GLN A 331 -17.94 3.41 7.76
CA GLN A 331 -18.34 4.78 8.00
C GLN A 331 -17.11 5.70 8.15
N THR A 332 -17.29 6.99 7.95
CA THR A 332 -16.23 7.99 8.16
C THR A 332 -15.70 8.01 9.61
N SER A 333 -16.49 7.50 10.56
CA SER A 333 -16.13 7.37 11.98
C SER A 333 -15.58 5.97 12.36
N THR A 334 -15.58 5.03 11.42
CA THR A 334 -15.11 3.66 11.69
C THR A 334 -13.63 3.66 12.04
N LYS A 335 -13.31 3.01 13.15
CA LYS A 335 -11.96 2.79 13.65
C LYS A 335 -11.98 1.64 14.64
N SER A 336 -11.14 0.68 14.47
CA SER A 336 -10.99 -0.42 15.44
C SER A 336 -9.61 -1.07 15.36
N ILE A 337 -9.44 -2.15 16.08
CA ILE A 337 -8.19 -2.92 16.09
C ILE A 337 -7.88 -3.56 14.72
N VAL A 338 -8.89 -3.75 13.87
CA VAL A 338 -8.73 -4.42 12.57
C VAL A 338 -8.54 -3.44 11.40
N GLU A 339 -8.66 -2.13 11.59
CA GLU A 339 -8.40 -1.11 10.58
C GLU A 339 -7.05 -0.43 10.80
N GLY A 340 -6.24 -0.44 9.76
CA GLY A 340 -4.97 0.25 9.67
C GLY A 340 -4.83 0.95 8.32
N PHE A 341 -3.60 1.19 7.88
CA PHE A 341 -3.33 1.81 6.58
C PHE A 341 -1.91 1.54 6.08
N ARG A 342 -1.71 1.78 4.81
CA ARG A 342 -0.40 1.73 4.15
C ARG A 342 -0.17 3.00 3.34
N VAL A 343 1.07 3.47 3.30
CA VAL A 343 1.48 4.69 2.60
C VAL A 343 1.99 4.36 1.22
N SER A 344 1.62 5.18 0.22
CA SER A 344 2.25 5.20 -1.10
C SER A 344 3.08 6.48 -1.28
N LEU A 345 4.14 6.39 -2.12
CA LEU A 345 4.94 7.53 -2.55
C LEU A 345 4.90 7.66 -4.08
N PHE A 346 4.75 8.88 -4.56
CA PHE A 346 4.72 9.20 -5.99
C PHE A 346 5.08 10.66 -6.26
#